data_6beadce7941001f0cc903315d5921ab8
#
_entry.id   6beadce7941001f0cc903315d5921ab8
#
_cell.length_a   1.000
_cell.length_b   1.000
_cell.length_c   1.000
_cell.angle_alpha   90.00
_cell.angle_beta   90.00
_cell.angle_gamma   90.00
#
_symmetry.space_group_name_H-M   'P 1'
#
loop_
_entity.id
_entity.type
_entity.pdbx_description
1 polymer ?
#
loop_
_entity_poly.entity_id
_entity_poly.type
_entity_poly.pdbx_seq_one_letter_code
_entity_poly.pdbx_strand_id
1 'polypeptide(L)'
;MAEIAVGIDLGTSNSCVAVMRGGRIEVLSNAYGENTSASVVAFAENGTVTVGNSAKANIIHDPSNTVSSSKRLIGRYFFSEEVRKAQAICAYEIVEGPNHGVRIKIREEEFS
;
A
#
# COMPACT_ATOMS: atom_id res chain seq x y z
N MET A 1 4.03 -15.62 32.38
CA MET A 1 4.12 -15.52 30.92
C MET A 1 4.06 -14.05 30.50
N ALA A 2 5.02 -13.60 29.74
CA ALA A 2 5.03 -12.22 29.30
C ALA A 2 4.00 -12.00 28.19
N GLU A 3 3.19 -10.97 28.32
CA GLU A 3 2.29 -10.54 27.26
C GLU A 3 3.06 -9.74 26.22
N ILE A 4 2.77 -10.00 24.96
CA ILE A 4 3.34 -9.27 23.84
C ILE A 4 2.21 -8.58 23.09
N ALA A 5 2.31 -7.27 22.96
CA ALA A 5 1.36 -6.48 22.17
C ALA A 5 2.08 -5.99 20.92
N VAL A 6 1.40 -6.08 19.80
CA VAL A 6 1.93 -5.63 18.51
C VAL A 6 1.05 -4.50 17.99
N GLY A 7 1.68 -3.39 17.63
CA GLY A 7 1.01 -2.27 16.99
C GLY A 7 1.49 -2.10 15.56
N ILE A 8 0.54 -1.90 14.67
CA ILE A 8 0.85 -1.65 13.26
C ILE A 8 0.28 -0.28 12.89
N ASP A 9 1.14 0.60 12.40
CA ASP A 9 0.73 1.86 11.78
C ASP A 9 0.74 1.65 10.28
N LEU A 10 -0.44 1.49 9.71
CA LEU A 10 -0.62 1.31 8.28
C LEU A 10 -0.95 2.67 7.67
N GLY A 11 0.08 3.44 7.41
CA GLY A 11 -0.07 4.81 6.89
C GLY A 11 -0.29 4.86 5.39
N THR A 12 -0.75 6.01 4.92
CA THR A 12 -0.96 6.24 3.47
C THR A 12 0.35 6.16 2.69
N SER A 13 1.41 6.70 3.24
CA SER A 13 2.72 6.76 2.57
C SER A 13 3.71 5.74 3.12
N ASN A 14 3.69 5.49 4.42
CA ASN A 14 4.62 4.58 5.09
C ASN A 14 3.90 3.77 6.16
N SER A 15 4.41 2.57 6.39
CA SER A 15 3.92 1.67 7.43
C SER A 15 5.04 1.28 8.36
N CYS A 16 4.71 1.04 9.62
CA CYS A 16 5.69 0.54 10.59
C CYS A 16 5.02 -0.37 11.60
N VAL A 17 5.84 -1.20 12.26
CA VAL A 17 5.38 -2.16 13.26
C VAL A 17 6.19 -1.94 14.53
N ALA A 18 5.51 -1.92 15.65
CA ALA A 18 6.14 -1.85 16.96
C ALA A 18 5.64 -2.99 17.84
N VAL A 19 6.48 -3.45 18.74
CA VAL A 19 6.12 -4.49 19.69
C VAL A 19 6.39 -3.98 21.11
N MET A 20 5.50 -4.31 22.01
CA MET A 20 5.71 -4.07 23.43
C MET A 20 5.90 -5.41 24.12
N ARG A 21 7.05 -5.55 24.77
CA ARG A 21 7.36 -6.74 25.58
C ARG A 21 8.23 -6.31 26.75
N GLY A 22 7.96 -6.90 27.92
CA GLY A 22 8.71 -6.58 29.13
C GLY A 22 8.66 -5.11 29.51
N GLY A 23 7.55 -4.41 29.23
CA GLY A 23 7.37 -3.00 29.53
C GLY A 23 8.13 -2.05 28.58
N ARG A 24 8.70 -2.57 27.50
CA ARG A 24 9.44 -1.78 26.53
C ARG A 24 8.76 -1.80 25.18
N ILE A 25 8.79 -0.63 24.50
CA ILE A 25 8.29 -0.49 23.14
C ILE A 25 9.50 -0.50 22.20
N GLU A 26 9.41 -1.35 21.17
CA GLU A 26 10.47 -1.51 20.18
C GLU A 26 9.88 -1.41 18.80
N VAL A 27 10.41 -0.53 17.96
CA VAL A 27 10.05 -0.46 16.55
C VAL A 27 10.84 -1.56 15.83
N LEU A 28 10.12 -2.40 15.09
CA LEU A 28 10.74 -3.53 14.39
C LEU A 28 11.25 -3.09 13.01
N SER A 29 12.42 -3.61 12.65
CA SER A 29 12.97 -3.41 11.32
C SER A 29 12.35 -4.41 10.35
N ASN A 30 12.23 -4.01 9.08
CA ASN A 30 11.84 -4.93 8.02
C ASN A 30 13.01 -5.84 7.62
N ALA A 31 12.82 -6.67 6.60
CA ALA A 31 13.85 -7.60 6.13
C ALA A 31 15.15 -6.92 5.65
N TYR A 32 15.09 -5.62 5.39
CA TYR A 32 16.23 -4.84 4.90
C TYR A 32 16.86 -3.95 5.99
N GLY A 33 16.45 -4.13 7.24
CA GLY A 33 16.98 -3.36 8.36
C GLY A 33 16.40 -1.95 8.50
N GLU A 34 15.28 -1.67 7.84
CA GLU A 34 14.63 -0.37 7.87
C GLU A 34 13.46 -0.34 8.84
N ASN A 35 13.28 0.76 9.57
CA ASN A 35 12.24 0.90 10.60
C ASN A 35 10.87 1.27 10.01
N THR A 36 10.83 1.75 8.79
CA THR A 36 9.60 2.05 8.07
C THR A 36 9.64 1.41 6.69
N SER A 37 8.49 0.99 6.21
CA SER A 37 8.34 0.46 4.86
C SER A 37 7.37 1.36 4.11
N ALA A 38 7.69 1.71 2.88
CA ALA A 38 6.78 2.47 2.04
C ALA A 38 5.50 1.67 1.79
N SER A 39 4.34 2.33 1.84
CA SER A 39 3.05 1.72 1.55
C SER A 39 2.86 1.66 0.03
N VAL A 40 3.70 0.86 -0.62
CA VAL A 40 3.78 0.75 -2.08
C VAL A 40 3.89 -0.72 -2.45
N VAL A 41 3.17 -1.11 -3.51
CA VAL A 41 3.21 -2.47 -4.06
C VAL A 41 3.49 -2.38 -5.55
N ALA A 42 4.49 -3.11 -6.02
CA ALA A 42 4.86 -3.17 -7.42
C ALA A 42 4.58 -4.57 -7.99
N PHE A 43 4.01 -4.61 -9.20
CA PHE A 43 3.64 -5.84 -9.89
C PHE A 43 4.51 -5.99 -11.12
N ALA A 44 5.43 -6.95 -11.10
CA ALA A 44 6.31 -7.22 -12.21
C ALA A 44 5.60 -8.03 -13.30
N GLU A 45 6.13 -7.95 -14.51
CA GLU A 45 5.60 -8.64 -15.68
C GLU A 45 5.58 -10.16 -15.51
N ASN A 46 6.55 -10.71 -14.80
CA ASN A 46 6.64 -12.15 -14.53
C ASN A 46 5.74 -12.62 -13.38
N GLY A 47 4.91 -11.75 -12.82
CA GLY A 47 4.02 -12.08 -11.71
C GLY A 47 4.61 -11.86 -10.33
N THR A 48 5.86 -11.44 -10.23
CA THR A 48 6.47 -11.14 -8.93
C THR A 48 5.88 -9.88 -8.33
N VAL A 49 5.54 -9.94 -7.04
CA VAL A 49 5.01 -8.79 -6.29
C VAL A 49 6.07 -8.33 -5.30
N THR A 50 6.39 -7.04 -5.34
CA THR A 50 7.34 -6.41 -4.44
C THR A 50 6.62 -5.39 -3.58
N VAL A 51 6.92 -5.37 -2.29
CA VAL A 51 6.26 -4.47 -1.33
C VAL A 51 7.31 -3.66 -0.57
N GLY A 52 6.99 -2.42 -0.28
CA GLY A 52 7.81 -1.57 0.57
C GLY A 52 8.77 -0.68 -0.21
N ASN A 53 9.93 -0.41 0.39
CA ASN A 53 10.86 0.57 -0.16
C ASN A 53 11.46 0.15 -1.50
N SER A 54 11.62 -1.15 -1.74
CA SER A 54 12.03 -1.66 -3.05
C SER A 54 10.98 -1.37 -4.13
N ALA A 55 9.69 -1.50 -3.77
CA ALA A 55 8.60 -1.21 -4.69
C ALA A 55 8.52 0.28 -5.00
N LYS A 56 8.84 1.13 -4.05
CA LYS A 56 8.84 2.58 -4.25
C LYS A 56 9.77 3.01 -5.37
N ALA A 57 10.91 2.34 -5.53
CA ALA A 57 11.85 2.62 -6.61
C ALA A 57 11.23 2.36 -8.00
N ASN A 58 10.26 1.45 -8.11
CA ASN A 58 9.59 1.13 -9.36
C ASN A 58 8.61 2.20 -9.84
N ILE A 59 8.29 3.18 -9.02
CA ILE A 59 7.40 4.28 -9.43
C ILE A 59 7.96 5.01 -10.65
N ILE A 60 9.28 5.11 -10.73
CA ILE A 60 9.97 5.76 -11.86
C ILE A 60 10.01 4.84 -13.09
N HIS A 61 10.22 3.55 -12.88
CA HIS A 61 10.45 2.59 -13.98
C HIS A 61 9.15 2.03 -14.57
N ASP A 62 8.15 1.75 -13.73
CA ASP A 62 6.88 1.17 -14.17
C ASP A 62 5.72 1.74 -13.34
N PRO A 63 5.41 3.03 -13.54
CA PRO A 63 4.42 3.71 -12.70
C PRO A 63 3.00 3.14 -12.82
N SER A 64 2.60 2.65 -13.98
CA SER A 64 1.25 2.12 -14.17
C SER A 64 1.01 0.80 -13.45
N ASN A 65 2.05 0.11 -13.04
CA ASN A 65 1.96 -1.16 -12.33
C ASN A 65 2.56 -1.09 -10.92
N THR A 66 2.68 0.12 -10.38
CA THR A 66 3.17 0.37 -9.04
C THR A 66 2.13 1.18 -8.27
N VAL A 67 1.56 0.58 -7.23
CA VAL A 67 0.45 1.17 -6.47
C VAL A 67 0.97 1.85 -5.22
N SER A 68 0.67 3.12 -5.08
CA SER A 68 0.99 3.92 -3.90
C SER A 68 -0.26 4.68 -3.45
N SER A 69 -0.29 5.07 -2.18
CA SER A 69 -1.37 5.89 -1.61
C SER A 69 -2.77 5.29 -1.79
N SER A 70 -2.88 3.98 -1.89
CA SER A 70 -4.17 3.30 -2.10
C SER A 70 -5.12 3.48 -0.92
N LYS A 71 -4.61 3.80 0.25
CA LYS A 71 -5.44 4.05 1.44
C LYS A 71 -6.42 5.20 1.23
N ARG A 72 -6.12 6.12 0.34
CA ARG A 72 -7.02 7.22 -0.02
C ARG A 72 -8.27 6.75 -0.77
N LEU A 73 -8.24 5.53 -1.30
CA LEU A 73 -9.32 4.95 -2.09
C LEU A 73 -10.18 3.98 -1.28
N ILE A 74 -9.68 3.46 -0.18
CA ILE A 74 -10.36 2.44 0.63
C ILE A 74 -11.70 3.01 1.14
N GLY A 75 -12.78 2.26 0.90
CA GLY A 75 -14.11 2.61 1.38
C GLY A 75 -14.78 3.73 0.61
N ARG A 76 -14.21 4.20 -0.48
CA ARG A 76 -14.77 5.30 -1.29
C ARG A 76 -15.70 4.78 -2.37
N TYR A 77 -16.64 5.63 -2.78
CA TYR A 77 -17.41 5.41 -4.00
C TYR A 77 -16.59 5.79 -5.21
N PHE A 78 -16.70 5.01 -6.27
CA PHE A 78 -16.00 5.30 -7.53
C PHE A 78 -16.31 6.71 -8.06
N PHE A 79 -17.54 7.17 -7.90
CA PHE A 79 -17.97 8.48 -8.40
C PHE A 79 -17.71 9.64 -7.42
N SER A 80 -17.02 9.38 -6.31
CA SER A 80 -16.69 10.43 -5.34
C SER A 80 -15.64 11.39 -5.91
N GLU A 81 -15.60 12.60 -5.36
CA GLU A 81 -14.62 13.61 -5.74
C GLU A 81 -13.20 13.17 -5.44
N GLU A 82 -12.99 12.48 -4.32
CA GLU A 82 -11.69 11.97 -3.90
C GLU A 82 -11.12 10.97 -4.91
N VAL A 83 -11.97 10.09 -5.43
CA VAL A 83 -11.56 9.11 -6.44
C VAL A 83 -11.25 9.81 -7.76
N ARG A 84 -12.04 10.80 -8.16
CA ARG A 84 -11.77 11.58 -9.39
C ARG A 84 -10.45 12.31 -9.30
N LYS A 85 -10.12 12.90 -8.16
CA LYS A 85 -8.83 13.54 -7.94
C LYS A 85 -7.70 12.54 -8.03
N ALA A 86 -7.88 11.36 -7.43
CA ALA A 86 -6.88 10.29 -7.49
C ALA A 86 -6.66 9.82 -8.93
N GLN A 87 -7.72 9.64 -9.71
CA GLN A 87 -7.60 9.25 -11.12
C GLN A 87 -6.80 10.26 -11.94
N ALA A 88 -6.87 11.53 -11.59
CA ALA A 88 -6.17 12.59 -12.30
C ALA A 88 -4.66 12.59 -12.04
N ILE A 89 -4.22 12.09 -10.89
CA ILE A 89 -2.81 12.15 -10.48
C ILE A 89 -2.11 10.80 -10.39
N CYS A 90 -2.86 9.70 -10.26
CA CYS A 90 -2.28 8.36 -10.17
C CYS A 90 -1.91 7.83 -11.55
N ALA A 91 -0.77 7.18 -11.64
CA ALA A 91 -0.33 6.54 -12.88
C ALA A 91 -0.99 5.18 -13.10
N TYR A 92 -1.41 4.50 -12.03
CA TYR A 92 -2.14 3.24 -12.15
C TYR A 92 -3.63 3.50 -12.41
N GLU A 93 -4.29 2.51 -12.99
CA GLU A 93 -5.69 2.62 -13.41
C GLU A 93 -6.65 2.32 -12.26
N ILE A 94 -7.57 3.25 -12.02
CA ILE A 94 -8.63 3.11 -11.02
C ILE A 94 -9.94 2.85 -11.75
N VAL A 95 -10.61 1.76 -11.43
CA VAL A 95 -11.84 1.34 -12.12
C VAL A 95 -12.98 1.13 -11.13
N GLU A 96 -14.21 1.13 -11.65
CA GLU A 96 -15.39 0.86 -10.87
C GLU A 96 -15.49 -0.63 -10.55
N GLY A 97 -15.73 -0.97 -9.29
CA GLY A 97 -15.99 -2.32 -8.83
C GLY A 97 -17.46 -2.53 -8.46
N PRO A 98 -17.78 -3.68 -7.84
CA PRO A 98 -19.14 -3.98 -7.40
C PRO A 98 -19.70 -2.92 -6.46
N ASN A 99 -21.00 -2.65 -6.56
CA ASN A 99 -21.70 -1.67 -5.72
C ASN A 99 -21.11 -0.26 -5.79
N HIS A 100 -20.58 0.12 -6.96
CA HIS A 100 -19.92 1.42 -7.18
C HIS A 100 -18.71 1.64 -6.27
N GLY A 101 -18.08 0.55 -5.83
CA GLY A 101 -16.83 0.61 -5.11
C GLY A 101 -15.65 0.87 -6.04
N VAL A 102 -14.46 0.90 -5.47
CA VAL A 102 -13.23 1.19 -6.20
C VAL A 102 -12.39 -0.07 -6.33
N ARG A 103 -11.84 -0.29 -7.52
CA ARG A 103 -10.82 -1.31 -7.77
C ARG A 103 -9.65 -0.70 -8.50
N ILE A 104 -8.49 -1.30 -8.31
CA ILE A 104 -7.28 -0.91 -9.04
C ILE A 104 -7.00 -2.01 -10.07
N LYS A 105 -6.82 -1.61 -11.32
CA LYS A 105 -6.52 -2.55 -12.41
C LYS A 105 -5.03 -2.55 -12.70
N ILE A 106 -4.42 -3.72 -12.59
CA ILE A 106 -3.01 -3.94 -12.88
C ILE A 106 -2.90 -5.15 -13.81
N ARG A 107 -2.32 -4.97 -14.99
CA ARG A 107 -2.02 -6.06 -15.93
C ARG A 107 -3.18 -7.04 -16.13
N GLU A 108 -4.34 -6.58 -16.44
CA GLU A 108 -5.54 -7.40 -16.67
C GLU A 108 -6.20 -7.95 -15.39
N GLU A 109 -5.66 -7.68 -14.20
CA GLU A 109 -6.28 -8.06 -12.93
C GLU A 109 -6.83 -6.84 -12.20
N GLU A 110 -7.93 -7.04 -11.48
CA GLU A 110 -8.54 -5.99 -10.67
C GLU A 110 -8.44 -6.37 -9.19
N PHE A 111 -8.04 -5.40 -8.37
CA PHE A 111 -7.86 -5.57 -6.93
C PHE A 111 -8.79 -4.64 -6.17
N SER A 112 -9.47 -5.19 -5.16
CA SER A 112 -10.36 -4.41 -4.27
C SER A 112 -9.59 -3.63 -3.22
#